data_5ec469f9c041e2f85b0546f6e7054e7b
#
_entry.id   5ec469f9c041e2f85b0546f6e7054e7b
#
_cell.length_a   1.000
_cell.length_b   1.000
_cell.length_c   1.000
_cell.angle_alpha   90.00
_cell.angle_beta   90.00
_cell.angle_gamma   90.00
#
_symmetry.space_group_name_H-M   'P 1'
#
loop_
_entity.id
_entity.type
_entity.pdbx_description
1 polymer ?
#
loop_
_entity_poly.entity_id
_entity_poly.type
_entity_poly.pdbx_seq_one_letter_code
_entity_poly.pdbx_strand_id
1 'polypeptide(L)' 'MTKQATRLAELRAMEPEDLEAHMRAQRRRLFEVRFQQATGQVEDHQQIGQLRREIAQAMTVQIETRRAAERGEAEGEDEA' A
#
# COMPACT_ATOMS: atom_id res chain seq x y z
N MET A 1 7.73 -19.03 2.78
CA MET A 1 7.20 -17.66 2.91
C MET A 1 5.87 -17.53 2.19
N THR A 2 4.94 -16.79 2.77
CA THR A 2 3.67 -16.52 2.13
C THR A 2 3.82 -15.41 1.08
N LYS A 3 2.91 -15.36 0.11
CA LYS A 3 2.89 -14.29 -0.89
C LYS A 3 2.76 -12.91 -0.24
N GLN A 4 2.05 -12.82 0.88
CA GLN A 4 1.89 -11.57 1.63
C GLN A 4 3.20 -11.09 2.23
N ALA A 5 4.00 -11.99 2.81
CA ALA A 5 5.30 -11.62 3.36
C ALA A 5 6.26 -11.11 2.29
N THR A 6 6.28 -11.77 1.13
CA THR A 6 7.11 -11.34 -0.01
C THR A 6 6.67 -9.97 -0.52
N ARG A 7 5.36 -9.74 -0.62
CA ARG A 7 4.81 -8.46 -1.07
C ARG A 7 5.14 -7.34 -0.10
N LEU A 8 5.04 -7.60 1.22
CA LEU A 8 5.41 -6.61 2.23
C LEU A 8 6.89 -6.24 2.14
N ALA A 9 7.75 -7.24 1.92
CA ALA A 9 9.19 -7.00 1.75
C ALA A 9 9.46 -6.13 0.52
N GLU A 10 8.78 -6.39 -0.59
CA GLU A 10 8.89 -5.58 -1.81
C GLU A 10 8.43 -4.14 -1.56
N LEU A 11 7.32 -3.95 -0.87
CA LEU A 11 6.79 -2.63 -0.54
C LEU A 11 7.75 -1.86 0.37
N ARG A 12 8.35 -2.54 1.34
CA ARG A 12 9.33 -1.91 2.24
C ARG A 12 10.61 -1.49 1.53
N ALA A 13 10.95 -2.15 0.44
CA ALA A 13 12.11 -1.82 -0.38
C ALA A 13 11.86 -0.65 -1.32
N MET A 14 10.61 -0.25 -1.54
CA MET A 14 10.27 0.87 -2.42
C MET A 14 10.63 2.22 -1.82
N GLU A 15 11.08 3.13 -2.68
CA GLU A 15 11.22 4.52 -2.29
C GLU A 15 9.85 5.13 -1.96
N PRO A 16 9.78 6.11 -1.04
CA PRO A 16 8.49 6.70 -0.64
C PRO A 16 7.67 7.24 -1.81
N GLU A 17 8.33 7.82 -2.81
CA GLU A 17 7.64 8.34 -4.00
C GLU A 17 7.04 7.23 -4.84
N ASP A 18 7.78 6.13 -5.00
CA ASP A 18 7.31 4.97 -5.75
C ASP A 18 6.17 4.27 -5.02
N LEU A 19 6.25 4.19 -3.70
CA LEU A 19 5.18 3.62 -2.89
C LEU A 19 3.89 4.44 -3.01
N GLU A 20 4.00 5.75 -2.98
CA GLU A 20 2.85 6.63 -3.14
C GLU A 20 2.21 6.49 -4.53
N ALA A 21 3.02 6.41 -5.57
CA ALA A 21 2.54 6.19 -6.94
C ALA A 21 1.85 4.84 -7.07
N HIS A 22 2.41 3.80 -6.45
CA HIS A 22 1.83 2.47 -6.41
C HIS A 22 0.46 2.47 -5.73
N MET A 23 0.33 3.16 -4.60
CA MET A 23 -0.94 3.29 -3.89
C MET A 23 -1.99 4.02 -4.71
N ARG A 24 -1.61 5.08 -5.40
CA ARG A 24 -2.53 5.81 -6.29
C ARG A 24 -3.03 4.91 -7.42
N ALA A 25 -2.14 4.15 -8.02
CA ALA A 25 -2.49 3.22 -9.09
C ALA A 25 -3.47 2.15 -8.59
N GLN A 26 -3.22 1.61 -7.40
CA GLN A 26 -4.10 0.60 -6.80
C GLN A 26 -5.49 1.16 -6.46
N ARG A 27 -5.55 2.37 -5.93
CA ARG A 27 -6.82 3.03 -5.62
C ARG A 27 -7.63 3.30 -6.88
N ARG A 28 -6.96 3.71 -7.96
CA ARG A 28 -7.60 3.91 -9.27
C ARG A 28 -8.17 2.59 -9.77
N ARG A 29 -7.40 1.52 -9.68
CA ARG A 29 -7.84 0.19 -10.10
C ARG A 29 -9.04 -0.29 -9.28
N LEU A 30 -9.03 -0.06 -7.97
CA LEU A 30 -10.16 -0.40 -7.12
C LEU A 30 -11.42 0.37 -7.53
N PHE A 31 -11.28 1.65 -7.81
CA PHE A 31 -12.39 2.48 -8.29
C PHE A 31 -12.95 1.94 -9.60
N GLU A 32 -12.09 1.60 -10.56
CA GLU A 32 -12.49 1.05 -11.84
C GLU A 32 -13.23 -0.29 -11.69
N VAL A 33 -12.71 -1.17 -10.84
CA VAL A 33 -13.33 -2.47 -10.59
C VAL A 33 -14.71 -2.30 -9.95
N ARG A 34 -14.83 -1.40 -8.97
CA ARG A 34 -16.11 -1.11 -8.34
C ARG A 34 -17.11 -0.51 -9.31
N PHE A 35 -16.63 0.37 -10.18
CA PHE A 35 -17.47 0.96 -11.22
C PHE A 35 -17.99 -0.12 -12.17
N GLN A 36 -17.12 -1.02 -12.63
CA GLN A 36 -17.51 -2.14 -13.49
C GLN A 36 -18.49 -3.07 -12.78
N GLN A 37 -18.29 -3.31 -11.49
CA GLN A 37 -19.21 -4.12 -10.69
C GLN A 37 -20.60 -3.47 -10.61
N ALA A 38 -20.63 -2.15 -10.39
CA ALA A 38 -21.89 -1.41 -10.33
C ALA A 38 -22.67 -1.45 -11.65
N THR A 39 -21.95 -1.53 -12.78
CA THR A 39 -22.57 -1.66 -14.10
C THR A 39 -22.85 -3.11 -14.50
N GLY A 40 -22.55 -4.07 -13.63
CA GLY A 40 -22.78 -5.49 -13.88
C GLY A 40 -21.75 -6.15 -14.79
N GLN A 41 -20.63 -5.51 -15.05
CA GLN A 41 -19.59 -6.03 -15.95
C GLN A 41 -18.59 -6.96 -15.26
N VAL A 42 -18.48 -6.90 -13.94
CA VAL A 42 -17.52 -7.70 -13.16
C VAL A 42 -18.28 -8.51 -12.12
N GLU A 43 -18.06 -9.81 -12.10
CA GLU A 43 -18.68 -10.73 -11.15
C GLU A 43 -17.72 -11.17 -10.04
N ASP A 44 -16.41 -10.86 -10.16
CA ASP A 44 -15.39 -11.37 -9.24
C ASP A 44 -15.19 -10.45 -8.03
N HIS A 45 -15.89 -10.80 -6.94
CA HIS A 45 -15.76 -10.10 -5.67
C HIS A 45 -14.41 -10.33 -4.99
N GLN A 46 -13.71 -11.40 -5.33
CA GLN A 46 -12.40 -11.70 -4.75
C GLN A 46 -11.35 -10.67 -5.17
N GLN A 47 -11.45 -10.17 -6.40
CA GLN A 47 -10.53 -9.15 -6.91
C GLN A 47 -10.61 -7.86 -6.07
N ILE A 48 -11.82 -7.45 -5.70
CA ILE A 48 -12.02 -6.26 -4.85
C ILE A 48 -11.40 -6.47 -3.48
N GLY A 49 -11.63 -7.63 -2.86
CA GLY A 49 -11.06 -7.97 -1.56
C GLY A 49 -9.54 -7.99 -1.59
N GLN A 50 -8.96 -8.52 -2.65
CA GLN A 50 -7.50 -8.57 -2.81
C GLN A 50 -6.91 -7.17 -2.99
N LEU A 51 -7.53 -6.33 -3.82
CA LEU A 51 -7.08 -4.94 -4.01
C LEU A 51 -7.14 -4.15 -2.71
N ARG A 52 -8.20 -4.32 -1.93
CA ARG A 52 -8.32 -3.65 -0.62
C ARG A 52 -7.20 -4.08 0.32
N ARG A 53 -6.86 -5.37 0.35
CA ARG A 53 -5.75 -5.88 1.18
C ARG A 53 -4.41 -5.31 0.72
N GLU A 54 -4.18 -5.25 -0.57
CA GLU A 54 -2.95 -4.69 -1.12
C GLU A 54 -2.79 -3.21 -0.77
N ILE A 55 -3.88 -2.44 -0.88
CA ILE A 55 -3.89 -1.03 -0.49
C ILE A 55 -3.60 -0.89 1.00
N ALA A 56 -4.23 -1.72 1.84
CA ALA A 56 -4.01 -1.70 3.28
C ALA A 56 -2.56 -2.02 3.63
N GLN A 57 -1.95 -2.99 2.96
CA GLN A 57 -0.54 -3.33 3.16
C GLN A 57 0.38 -2.18 2.78
N ALA A 58 0.11 -1.53 1.65
CA ALA A 58 0.89 -0.37 1.20
C ALA A 58 0.77 0.80 2.18
N MET A 59 -0.43 1.05 2.70
CA MET A 59 -0.66 2.08 3.73
C MET A 59 0.11 1.78 5.01
N THR A 60 0.13 0.51 5.43
CA THR A 60 0.87 0.07 6.62
C THR A 60 2.35 0.35 6.45
N VAL A 61 2.93 -0.02 5.31
CA VAL A 61 4.34 0.23 5.02
C VAL A 61 4.64 1.71 4.98
N GLN A 62 3.76 2.52 4.40
CA GLN A 62 3.93 3.97 4.35
C GLN A 62 3.97 4.57 5.75
N ILE A 63 3.08 4.12 6.64
CA ILE A 63 3.04 4.58 8.03
C ILE A 63 4.31 4.14 8.78
N GLU A 64 4.73 2.89 8.60
CA GLU A 64 5.97 2.39 9.21
C GLU A 64 7.18 3.23 8.78
N THR A 65 7.29 3.52 7.49
CA THR A 65 8.38 4.31 6.94
C THR A 65 8.39 5.72 7.51
N ARG A 66 7.21 6.34 7.60
CA ARG A 66 7.07 7.68 8.18
C ARG A 66 7.46 7.69 9.64
N ARG A 67 7.00 6.72 10.43
CA ARG A 67 7.34 6.63 11.86
C ARG A 67 8.83 6.37 12.07
N ALA A 68 9.44 5.57 11.23
CA ALA A 68 10.87 5.31 11.31
C ALA A 68 11.67 6.60 11.02
N ALA A 69 11.27 7.36 10.02
CA ALA A 69 11.89 8.63 9.69
C ALA A 69 11.75 9.66 10.84
N GLU A 70 10.56 9.75 11.43
CA GLU A 70 10.29 10.63 12.56
C GLU A 70 11.13 10.25 13.78
N ARG A 71 11.24 8.94 14.06
CA ARG A 71 12.07 8.45 15.17
C ARG A 71 13.55 8.71 14.91
N GLY A 72 13.99 8.52 13.67
CA GLY A 72 15.38 8.80 13.30
C GLY A 72 15.72 10.27 13.47
N GLU A 73 14.82 11.17 13.09
CA GLU A 73 14.99 12.60 13.27
C GLU A 73 15.02 12.98 14.75
N ALA A 74 14.11 12.39 15.55
CA ALA A 74 14.07 12.64 16.99
C ALA A 74 15.33 12.14 17.69
N GLU A 75 15.82 10.96 17.33
CA GLU A 75 17.05 10.41 17.86
C GLU A 75 18.27 11.26 17.47
N GLY A 76 18.28 11.77 16.24
CA GLY A 76 19.32 12.66 15.76
C GLY A 76 19.34 14.00 16.52
N GLU A 77 18.18 14.54 16.85
CA GLU A 77 18.08 15.76 17.65
C GLU A 77 18.57 15.55 19.07
N ASP A 78 18.29 14.38 19.66
CA ASP A 78 18.76 14.05 21.00
C ASP A 78 20.27 13.89 21.08
N GLU A 79 20.90 13.45 20.00
CA GLU A 79 22.37 13.31 19.93
C GLU A 79 23.07 14.62 19.67
N ALA A 80 22.38 15.59 19.14
CA ALA A 80 22.95 16.92 18.90
C ALA A 80 22.99 17.77 20.15
#